data_691c2145be46cf649aedcf3f3b7a135e
#
_entry.id   691c2145be46cf649aedcf3f3b7a135e
#
_cell.length_a   1.000
_cell.length_b   1.000
_cell.length_c   1.000
_cell.angle_alpha   90.00
_cell.angle_beta   90.00
_cell.angle_gamma   90.00
#
_symmetry.space_group_name_H-M   'P 1'
#
loop_
_entity.id
_entity.type
_entity.pdbx_description
1 polymer ?
#
loop_
_entity_poly.entity_id
_entity_poly.type
_entity_poly.pdbx_seq_one_letter_code
_entity_poly.pdbx_strand_id
1 'polypeptide(L)'
;GDTVEVRIVRQRIHLPDVEYAGMLNDTTGYILQTGFTERVSEDVRNAYLKLKAQGMKKLVLDLRGNGGGLLQEAVNIVSLFVPKGSVVVSSRGNENHPEEVFRTMREPVDTEIPIVVLVDSGTASSSEIVSGAFQDLDRATILGSRTYGKGLVQSVRPLPYNGQLKVTTAKYYTPSGRCVQAIDYATRREDGSVSHIPDSLTHTFKTASGRTVRDGGGITPDIEIKPKEYSRISFSLVRSG
;
A
#
# COMPACT_ATOMS: atom_id res chain seq x y z
N GLY A 1 -23.91 39.03 -17.36
CA GLY A 1 -23.11 38.75 -16.16
C GLY A 1 -21.76 39.42 -16.34
N ASP A 2 -21.23 40.05 -15.28
CA ASP A 2 -19.98 40.78 -15.32
C ASP A 2 -18.81 39.79 -15.47
N THR A 3 -17.85 40.08 -16.35
CA THR A 3 -16.61 39.31 -16.52
C THR A 3 -15.64 39.76 -15.48
N VAL A 4 -15.14 38.80 -14.70
CA VAL A 4 -14.09 39.05 -13.69
C VAL A 4 -12.77 38.49 -14.22
N GLU A 5 -11.76 39.34 -14.33
CA GLU A 5 -10.39 38.94 -14.66
C GLU A 5 -9.65 38.55 -13.34
N VAL A 6 -9.15 37.31 -13.27
CA VAL A 6 -8.39 36.83 -12.11
C VAL A 6 -7.01 36.38 -12.56
N ARG A 7 -5.96 36.93 -11.94
CA ARG A 7 -4.58 36.49 -12.17
C ARG A 7 -4.29 35.29 -11.27
N ILE A 8 -4.10 34.12 -11.88
CA ILE A 8 -3.71 32.89 -11.18
C ILE A 8 -2.21 32.70 -11.31
N VAL A 9 -1.50 32.63 -10.19
CA VAL A 9 -0.07 32.33 -10.15
C VAL A 9 0.09 30.82 -9.89
N ARG A 10 0.73 30.12 -10.82
CA ARG A 10 1.02 28.69 -10.68
C ARG A 10 2.05 28.47 -9.59
N GLN A 11 1.70 27.71 -8.55
CA GLN A 11 2.57 27.35 -7.46
C GLN A 11 2.54 25.83 -7.25
N ARG A 12 3.64 25.29 -6.70
CA ARG A 12 3.69 23.91 -6.24
C ARG A 12 2.95 23.84 -4.90
N ILE A 13 1.84 23.12 -4.85
CA ILE A 13 1.08 22.88 -3.61
C ILE A 13 1.35 21.45 -3.14
N HIS A 14 1.46 21.26 -1.83
CA HIS A 14 1.47 19.95 -1.20
C HIS A 14 0.03 19.59 -0.83
N LEU A 15 -0.46 18.49 -1.40
CA LEU A 15 -1.73 17.88 -0.98
C LEU A 15 -1.36 16.70 -0.09
N PRO A 16 -1.69 16.75 1.21
CA PRO A 16 -1.34 15.66 2.11
C PRO A 16 -2.15 14.42 1.81
N ASP A 17 -1.49 13.26 1.73
CA ASP A 17 -2.15 11.96 1.60
C ASP A 17 -2.64 11.41 2.96
N VAL A 18 -2.32 12.07 4.07
CA VAL A 18 -2.93 11.83 5.38
C VAL A 18 -4.16 12.72 5.48
N GLU A 19 -5.32 12.19 5.08
CA GLU A 19 -6.58 12.94 5.10
C GLU A 19 -7.14 13.17 6.50
N TYR A 20 -6.87 12.23 7.39
CA TYR A 20 -7.34 12.32 8.77
C TYR A 20 -6.35 11.67 9.73
N ALA A 21 -6.16 12.30 10.88
CA ALA A 21 -5.46 11.73 12.02
C ALA A 21 -6.11 12.19 13.32
N GLY A 22 -6.55 11.24 14.15
CA GLY A 22 -7.24 11.54 15.41
C GLY A 22 -7.27 10.36 16.37
N MET A 23 -7.64 10.63 17.62
CA MET A 23 -7.87 9.58 18.62
C MET A 23 -9.26 8.96 18.40
N LEU A 24 -9.36 7.64 18.33
CA LEU A 24 -10.64 6.91 18.33
C LEU A 24 -11.21 6.76 19.73
N ASN A 25 -10.33 6.68 20.72
CA ASN A 25 -10.63 6.62 22.14
C ASN A 25 -9.38 7.05 22.92
N ASP A 26 -9.39 6.98 24.24
CA ASP A 26 -8.29 7.46 25.12
C ASP A 26 -6.91 6.83 24.82
N THR A 27 -6.86 5.70 24.11
CA THR A 27 -5.59 4.97 23.90
C THR A 27 -5.31 4.60 22.46
N THR A 28 -6.28 4.73 21.55
CA THR A 28 -6.16 4.26 20.16
C THR A 28 -6.15 5.44 19.21
N GLY A 29 -5.02 5.65 18.54
CA GLY A 29 -4.90 6.60 17.43
C GLY A 29 -5.27 5.97 16.09
N TYR A 30 -5.75 6.80 15.19
CA TYR A 30 -6.14 6.42 13.83
C TYR A 30 -5.52 7.39 12.83
N ILE A 31 -4.96 6.85 11.76
CA ILE A 31 -4.41 7.61 10.63
C ILE A 31 -5.02 7.04 9.36
N LEU A 32 -5.73 7.89 8.60
CA LEU A 32 -6.22 7.57 7.25
C LEU A 32 -5.22 8.10 6.22
N GLN A 33 -4.63 7.17 5.46
CA GLN A 33 -3.68 7.48 4.40
C GLN A 33 -4.23 7.01 3.05
N THR A 34 -4.40 7.95 2.11
CA THR A 34 -5.11 7.73 0.83
C THR A 34 -4.20 7.62 -0.39
N GLY A 35 -2.90 7.92 -0.26
CA GLY A 35 -1.92 7.83 -1.33
C GLY A 35 -0.48 7.71 -0.84
N PHE A 36 0.45 7.70 -1.80
CA PHE A 36 1.91 7.67 -1.56
C PHE A 36 2.60 8.70 -2.46
N THR A 37 2.23 9.99 -2.28
CA THR A 37 2.94 11.11 -2.92
C THR A 37 4.21 11.48 -2.16
N GLU A 38 4.99 12.40 -2.70
CA GLU A 38 6.23 12.89 -2.06
C GLU A 38 5.95 13.37 -0.63
N ARG A 39 6.75 12.88 0.34
CA ARG A 39 6.76 13.29 1.75
C ARG A 39 5.62 12.73 2.61
N VAL A 40 4.77 11.85 2.09
CA VAL A 40 3.70 11.24 2.91
C VAL A 40 4.24 10.54 4.16
N SER A 41 5.44 9.98 4.12
CA SER A 41 6.09 9.38 5.30
C SER A 41 6.39 10.41 6.41
N GLU A 42 6.65 11.67 6.05
CA GLU A 42 6.79 12.76 7.02
C GLU A 42 5.43 13.14 7.60
N ASP A 43 4.37 13.17 6.78
CA ASP A 43 3.01 13.45 7.24
C ASP A 43 2.52 12.36 8.20
N VAL A 44 2.74 11.07 7.87
CA VAL A 44 2.44 9.94 8.77
C VAL A 44 3.24 10.04 10.08
N ARG A 45 4.54 10.36 10.01
CA ARG A 45 5.39 10.55 11.17
C ARG A 45 4.86 11.68 12.07
N ASN A 46 4.53 12.82 11.49
CA ASN A 46 4.03 13.99 12.23
C ASN A 46 2.66 13.69 12.87
N ALA A 47 1.76 13.04 12.14
CA ALA A 47 0.48 12.56 12.66
C ALA A 47 0.69 11.59 13.84
N TYR A 48 1.59 10.61 13.67
CA TYR A 48 1.95 9.66 14.72
C TYR A 48 2.45 10.35 15.98
N LEU A 49 3.41 11.26 15.87
CA LEU A 49 3.99 11.96 17.02
C LEU A 49 2.95 12.84 17.73
N LYS A 50 2.06 13.49 16.98
CA LYS A 50 0.93 14.27 17.55
C LYS A 50 -0.01 13.38 18.34
N LEU A 51 -0.38 12.21 17.84
CA LEU A 51 -1.24 11.26 18.53
C LEU A 51 -0.54 10.64 19.76
N LYS A 52 0.76 10.37 19.66
CA LYS A 52 1.56 9.89 20.81
C LYS A 52 1.59 10.90 21.95
N ALA A 53 1.72 12.20 21.64
CA ALA A 53 1.65 13.28 22.63
C ALA A 53 0.27 13.41 23.29
N GLN A 54 -0.81 12.90 22.65
CA GLN A 54 -2.16 12.83 23.21
C GLN A 54 -2.41 11.56 24.04
N GLY A 55 -1.40 10.72 24.24
CA GLY A 55 -1.50 9.49 25.05
C GLY A 55 -1.80 8.22 24.26
N MET A 56 -1.66 8.23 22.93
CA MET A 56 -1.84 7.04 22.11
C MET A 56 -0.95 5.89 22.56
N LYS A 57 -1.54 4.71 22.71
CA LYS A 57 -0.87 3.43 23.04
C LYS A 57 -1.04 2.36 21.97
N LYS A 58 -1.92 2.55 21.00
CA LYS A 58 -2.19 1.64 19.87
C LYS A 58 -2.48 2.47 18.64
N LEU A 59 -2.02 2.00 17.46
CA LEU A 59 -2.20 2.69 16.18
C LEU A 59 -3.05 1.85 15.24
N VAL A 60 -4.02 2.49 14.61
CA VAL A 60 -4.72 1.99 13.42
C VAL A 60 -4.25 2.82 12.22
N LEU A 61 -3.60 2.16 11.26
CA LEU A 61 -3.22 2.74 9.97
C LEU A 61 -4.21 2.25 8.91
N ASP A 62 -4.99 3.14 8.34
CA ASP A 62 -6.00 2.79 7.34
C ASP A 62 -5.47 3.03 5.93
N LEU A 63 -5.32 1.94 5.18
CA LEU A 63 -4.90 1.90 3.77
C LEU A 63 -6.02 1.41 2.85
N ARG A 64 -7.27 1.36 3.31
CA ARG A 64 -8.40 0.96 2.47
C ARG A 64 -8.60 1.97 1.34
N GLY A 65 -8.86 1.46 0.12
CA GLY A 65 -9.00 2.30 -1.07
C GLY A 65 -7.69 2.96 -1.56
N ASN A 66 -6.57 2.78 -0.87
CA ASN A 66 -5.29 3.40 -1.25
C ASN A 66 -4.59 2.61 -2.36
N GLY A 67 -4.60 3.16 -3.57
CA GLY A 67 -4.01 2.57 -4.78
C GLY A 67 -2.47 2.55 -4.84
N GLY A 68 -1.79 3.05 -3.81
CA GLY A 68 -0.33 3.12 -3.73
C GLY A 68 0.26 4.43 -4.28
N GLY A 69 1.49 4.38 -4.74
CA GLY A 69 2.25 5.51 -5.27
C GLY A 69 3.76 5.27 -5.23
N LEU A 70 4.54 6.17 -4.65
CA LEU A 70 5.99 6.09 -4.62
C LEU A 70 6.48 4.96 -3.70
N LEU A 71 7.28 4.03 -4.25
CA LEU A 71 7.89 2.93 -3.51
C LEU A 71 8.74 3.43 -2.34
N GLN A 72 9.54 4.49 -2.57
CA GLN A 72 10.44 5.00 -1.54
C GLN A 72 9.66 5.49 -0.30
N GLU A 73 8.46 6.05 -0.50
CA GLU A 73 7.61 6.47 0.60
C GLU A 73 7.05 5.28 1.39
N ALA A 74 6.75 4.16 0.73
CA ALA A 74 6.38 2.92 1.41
C ALA A 74 7.53 2.41 2.30
N VAL A 75 8.76 2.40 1.78
CA VAL A 75 9.96 2.03 2.55
C VAL A 75 10.17 2.97 3.74
N ASN A 76 9.98 4.27 3.55
CA ASN A 76 10.10 5.28 4.60
C ASN A 76 9.04 5.10 5.70
N ILE A 77 7.78 4.76 5.35
CA ILE A 77 6.71 4.50 6.33
C ILE A 77 7.04 3.25 7.16
N VAL A 78 7.46 2.15 6.51
CA VAL A 78 7.88 0.95 7.23
C VAL A 78 9.05 1.27 8.17
N SER A 79 9.99 2.14 7.73
CA SER A 79 11.14 2.58 8.54
C SER A 79 10.76 3.31 9.83
N LEU A 80 9.53 3.83 9.93
CA LEU A 80 9.08 4.48 11.18
C LEU A 80 8.88 3.47 12.32
N PHE A 81 8.60 2.20 11.98
CA PHE A 81 8.13 1.21 12.96
C PHE A 81 8.93 -0.10 12.97
N VAL A 82 9.94 -0.22 12.13
CA VAL A 82 10.76 -1.44 11.98
C VAL A 82 12.24 -1.08 12.16
N PRO A 83 13.04 -1.92 12.81
CA PRO A 83 14.46 -1.65 13.01
C PRO A 83 15.21 -1.32 11.71
N LYS A 84 16.20 -0.43 11.82
CA LYS A 84 17.06 -0.05 10.69
C LYS A 84 17.78 -1.27 10.11
N GLY A 85 17.90 -1.31 8.77
CA GLY A 85 18.54 -2.40 8.03
C GLY A 85 17.59 -3.55 7.65
N SER A 86 16.34 -3.56 8.14
CA SER A 86 15.33 -4.57 7.79
C SER A 86 14.95 -4.49 6.31
N VAL A 87 14.80 -5.65 5.68
CA VAL A 87 14.26 -5.72 4.29
C VAL A 87 12.80 -5.32 4.31
N VAL A 88 12.41 -4.43 3.41
CA VAL A 88 11.02 -3.99 3.23
C VAL A 88 10.42 -4.64 1.98
N VAL A 89 11.15 -4.60 0.89
CA VAL A 89 10.72 -5.14 -0.40
C VAL A 89 11.96 -5.39 -1.26
N SER A 90 11.91 -6.39 -2.15
CA SER A 90 12.86 -6.48 -3.26
C SER A 90 12.13 -6.42 -4.60
N SER A 91 12.82 -5.96 -5.64
CA SER A 91 12.36 -6.02 -7.01
C SER A 91 13.26 -6.94 -7.82
N ARG A 92 12.65 -7.80 -8.66
CA ARG A 92 13.39 -8.73 -9.52
C ARG A 92 12.83 -8.64 -10.93
N GLY A 93 13.69 -8.34 -11.88
CA GLY A 93 13.37 -8.30 -13.31
C GLY A 93 14.06 -9.43 -14.08
N ASN A 94 14.43 -9.13 -15.33
CA ASN A 94 15.26 -9.99 -16.17
C ASN A 94 16.76 -9.68 -15.94
N GLU A 95 17.63 -10.26 -16.78
CA GLU A 95 19.11 -10.08 -16.70
C GLU A 95 19.55 -8.60 -16.75
N ASN A 96 18.77 -7.72 -17.39
CA ASN A 96 19.03 -6.28 -17.44
C ASN A 96 18.46 -5.51 -16.26
N HIS A 97 17.71 -6.16 -15.38
CA HIS A 97 17.13 -5.62 -14.17
C HIS A 97 17.39 -6.58 -13.01
N PRO A 98 18.63 -6.61 -12.48
CA PRO A 98 18.99 -7.48 -11.37
C PRO A 98 18.17 -7.18 -10.13
N GLU A 99 18.23 -8.06 -9.15
CA GLU A 99 17.51 -7.86 -7.89
C GLU A 99 18.00 -6.59 -7.18
N GLU A 100 17.06 -5.74 -6.82
CA GLU A 100 17.27 -4.57 -5.97
C GLU A 100 16.52 -4.76 -4.65
N VAL A 101 17.23 -4.63 -3.52
CA VAL A 101 16.68 -4.82 -2.18
C VAL A 101 16.57 -3.49 -1.46
N PHE A 102 15.35 -3.11 -1.11
CA PHE A 102 15.05 -1.89 -0.37
C PHE A 102 14.95 -2.20 1.12
N ARG A 103 15.72 -1.47 1.92
CA ARG A 103 15.82 -1.66 3.36
C ARG A 103 15.46 -0.38 4.11
N THR A 104 15.06 -0.53 5.36
CA THR A 104 14.89 0.61 6.27
C THR A 104 16.24 1.29 6.49
N MET A 105 16.28 2.61 6.30
CA MET A 105 17.52 3.41 6.34
C MET A 105 17.65 4.31 7.56
N ARG A 106 16.53 4.57 8.26
CA ARG A 106 16.47 5.48 9.41
C ARG A 106 16.21 4.71 10.69
N GLU A 107 16.58 5.31 11.82
CA GLU A 107 16.14 4.81 13.11
C GLU A 107 14.62 4.94 13.26
N PRO A 108 13.93 3.91 13.73
CA PRO A 108 12.48 3.93 13.90
C PRO A 108 12.04 4.94 14.97
N VAL A 109 10.82 5.42 14.86
CA VAL A 109 10.22 6.28 15.89
C VAL A 109 9.62 5.45 17.04
N ASP A 110 9.16 4.22 16.74
CA ASP A 110 8.59 3.30 17.74
C ASP A 110 8.51 1.88 17.17
N THR A 111 9.22 0.95 17.76
CA THR A 111 9.19 -0.48 17.38
C THR A 111 8.19 -1.30 18.17
N GLU A 112 7.62 -0.75 19.27
CA GLU A 112 6.86 -1.51 20.25
C GLU A 112 5.34 -1.25 20.19
N ILE A 113 4.92 -0.08 19.71
CA ILE A 113 3.49 0.26 19.68
C ILE A 113 2.70 -0.80 18.89
N PRO A 114 1.59 -1.37 19.42
CA PRO A 114 0.73 -2.26 18.66
C PRO A 114 0.12 -1.53 17.47
N ILE A 115 0.23 -2.14 16.27
CA ILE A 115 -0.29 -1.59 15.00
C ILE A 115 -1.29 -2.56 14.39
N VAL A 116 -2.42 -2.03 13.96
CA VAL A 116 -3.36 -2.68 13.05
C VAL A 116 -3.36 -1.91 11.74
N VAL A 117 -3.22 -2.60 10.61
CA VAL A 117 -3.37 -2.02 9.28
C VAL A 117 -4.69 -2.48 8.67
N LEU A 118 -5.54 -1.51 8.31
CA LEU A 118 -6.79 -1.81 7.61
C LEU A 118 -6.55 -1.85 6.10
N VAL A 119 -7.05 -2.90 5.47
CA VAL A 119 -6.88 -3.14 4.02
C VAL A 119 -8.19 -3.60 3.38
N ASP A 120 -8.32 -3.36 2.07
CA ASP A 120 -9.43 -3.84 1.26
C ASP A 120 -8.99 -4.14 -0.19
N SER A 121 -9.94 -4.48 -1.07
CA SER A 121 -9.68 -4.74 -2.48
C SER A 121 -9.17 -3.53 -3.28
N GLY A 122 -9.28 -2.31 -2.75
CA GLY A 122 -8.71 -1.09 -3.31
C GLY A 122 -7.28 -0.81 -2.85
N THR A 123 -6.80 -1.52 -1.81
CA THR A 123 -5.42 -1.42 -1.31
C THR A 123 -4.46 -2.05 -2.31
N ALA A 124 -3.56 -1.28 -2.93
CA ALA A 124 -2.71 -1.75 -4.04
C ALA A 124 -1.27 -1.21 -4.00
N SER A 125 -0.34 -1.93 -4.64
CA SER A 125 1.04 -1.45 -4.92
C SER A 125 1.82 -1.07 -3.65
N SER A 126 2.20 0.19 -3.47
CA SER A 126 2.94 0.68 -2.28
C SER A 126 2.21 0.39 -0.96
N SER A 127 0.87 0.40 -0.96
CA SER A 127 0.06 -0.01 0.20
C SER A 127 0.23 -1.51 0.51
N GLU A 128 0.39 -2.34 -0.53
CA GLU A 128 0.66 -3.77 -0.37
C GLU A 128 2.10 -4.02 0.08
N ILE A 129 3.04 -3.15 -0.31
CA ILE A 129 4.42 -3.18 0.21
C ILE A 129 4.42 -2.92 1.73
N VAL A 130 3.71 -1.89 2.19
CA VAL A 130 3.61 -1.55 3.62
C VAL A 130 2.92 -2.67 4.39
N SER A 131 1.72 -3.09 3.96
CA SER A 131 0.95 -4.13 4.65
C SER A 131 1.66 -5.49 4.62
N GLY A 132 2.26 -5.85 3.48
CA GLY A 132 3.02 -7.09 3.31
C GLY A 132 4.31 -7.13 4.13
N ALA A 133 5.06 -6.02 4.17
CA ALA A 133 6.26 -5.91 5.00
C ALA A 133 5.91 -6.01 6.50
N PHE A 134 4.88 -5.31 6.96
CA PHE A 134 4.43 -5.39 8.34
C PHE A 134 3.93 -6.79 8.71
N GLN A 135 3.21 -7.46 7.80
CA GLN A 135 2.76 -8.84 8.03
C GLN A 135 3.94 -9.82 8.10
N ASP A 136 4.86 -9.76 7.14
CA ASP A 136 5.97 -10.70 7.03
C ASP A 136 7.02 -10.52 8.15
N LEU A 137 7.17 -9.30 8.64
CA LEU A 137 8.04 -8.97 9.78
C LEU A 137 7.32 -9.13 11.14
N ASP A 138 6.07 -9.59 11.15
CA ASP A 138 5.23 -9.71 12.34
C ASP A 138 5.10 -8.41 13.14
N ARG A 139 5.17 -7.27 12.44
CA ARG A 139 5.15 -5.95 13.05
C ARG A 139 3.74 -5.39 13.30
N ALA A 140 2.78 -5.78 12.48
CA ALA A 140 1.40 -5.37 12.60
C ALA A 140 0.43 -6.52 12.32
N THR A 141 -0.81 -6.39 12.80
CA THR A 141 -1.93 -7.24 12.40
C THR A 141 -2.62 -6.61 11.19
N ILE A 142 -2.76 -7.36 10.10
CA ILE A 142 -3.48 -6.92 8.91
C ILE A 142 -4.94 -7.35 9.03
N LEU A 143 -5.85 -6.39 8.92
CA LEU A 143 -7.29 -6.59 9.13
C LEU A 143 -8.09 -6.03 7.96
N GLY A 144 -9.06 -6.79 7.46
CA GLY A 144 -9.94 -6.35 6.39
C GLY A 144 -10.26 -7.42 5.37
N SER A 145 -10.21 -7.09 4.08
CA SER A 145 -10.35 -8.06 2.99
C SER A 145 -9.08 -8.14 2.15
N ARG A 146 -8.96 -9.20 1.35
CA ARG A 146 -7.81 -9.43 0.44
C ARG A 146 -7.55 -8.20 -0.41
N THR A 147 -6.28 -7.79 -0.54
CA THR A 147 -5.86 -6.63 -1.31
C THR A 147 -5.88 -6.88 -2.83
N TYR A 148 -5.62 -5.85 -3.61
CA TYR A 148 -5.73 -5.87 -5.08
C TYR A 148 -4.79 -6.87 -5.75
N GLY A 149 -3.55 -7.01 -5.29
CA GLY A 149 -2.53 -7.86 -5.90
C GLY A 149 -1.78 -7.21 -7.07
N LYS A 150 -1.30 -5.98 -6.89
CA LYS A 150 -0.47 -5.27 -7.86
C LYS A 150 1.01 -5.37 -7.48
N GLY A 151 1.66 -6.44 -7.95
CA GLY A 151 3.05 -6.76 -7.66
C GLY A 151 4.03 -6.43 -8.79
N LEU A 152 3.68 -5.53 -9.73
CA LEU A 152 4.50 -5.17 -10.88
C LEU A 152 5.17 -3.82 -10.72
N VAL A 153 6.48 -3.77 -11.02
CA VAL A 153 7.27 -2.53 -11.15
C VAL A 153 7.08 -1.99 -12.55
N GLN A 154 6.65 -0.73 -12.66
CA GLN A 154 6.48 -0.04 -13.92
C GLN A 154 7.43 1.14 -14.02
N SER A 155 8.18 1.22 -15.12
CA SER A 155 9.04 2.35 -15.46
C SER A 155 8.42 3.16 -16.59
N VAL A 156 8.53 4.49 -16.49
CA VAL A 156 8.12 5.41 -17.55
C VAL A 156 9.36 5.84 -18.32
N ARG A 157 9.34 5.67 -19.64
CA ARG A 157 10.42 6.07 -20.55
C ARG A 157 9.92 7.20 -21.44
N PRO A 158 10.65 8.33 -21.52
CA PRO A 158 10.30 9.40 -22.46
C PRO A 158 10.48 8.91 -23.90
N LEU A 159 9.57 9.31 -24.76
CA LEU A 159 9.60 9.10 -26.20
C LEU A 159 9.67 10.47 -26.93
N PRO A 160 10.05 10.49 -28.23
CA PRO A 160 9.93 11.69 -29.04
C PRO A 160 8.52 12.29 -29.00
N TYR A 161 8.40 13.57 -29.34
CA TYR A 161 7.13 14.31 -29.38
C TYR A 161 6.35 14.35 -28.05
N ASN A 162 7.06 14.44 -26.90
CA ASN A 162 6.48 14.41 -25.56
C ASN A 162 5.68 13.14 -25.23
N GLY A 163 5.87 12.07 -26.00
CA GLY A 163 5.29 10.77 -25.73
C GLY A 163 5.93 10.12 -24.49
N GLN A 164 5.19 9.21 -23.86
CA GLN A 164 5.70 8.40 -22.76
C GLN A 164 5.33 6.94 -22.97
N LEU A 165 6.28 6.05 -22.71
CA LEU A 165 6.09 4.62 -22.70
C LEU A 165 6.14 4.12 -21.25
N LYS A 166 5.05 3.51 -20.79
CA LYS A 166 4.99 2.83 -19.50
C LYS A 166 5.20 1.34 -19.71
N VAL A 167 6.28 0.82 -19.14
CA VAL A 167 6.73 -0.57 -19.35
C VAL A 167 6.89 -1.27 -18.01
N THR A 168 6.42 -2.53 -17.91
CA THR A 168 6.71 -3.39 -16.77
C THR A 168 8.12 -3.95 -16.87
N THR A 169 8.94 -3.73 -15.84
CA THR A 169 10.37 -4.11 -15.83
C THR A 169 10.72 -5.16 -14.79
N ALA A 170 9.92 -5.29 -13.71
CA ALA A 170 10.20 -6.21 -12.61
C ALA A 170 8.92 -6.58 -11.84
N LYS A 171 9.07 -7.51 -10.87
CA LYS A 171 8.06 -7.85 -9.86
C LYS A 171 8.54 -7.47 -8.48
N TYR A 172 7.60 -7.14 -7.59
CA TYR A 172 7.86 -6.89 -6.17
C TYR A 172 7.75 -8.17 -5.34
N TYR A 173 8.65 -8.31 -4.38
CA TYR A 173 8.66 -9.40 -3.40
C TYR A 173 8.75 -8.81 -2.00
N THR A 174 7.87 -9.27 -1.11
CA THR A 174 7.85 -8.87 0.30
C THR A 174 9.02 -9.52 1.07
N PRO A 175 9.25 -9.18 2.35
CA PRO A 175 10.37 -9.75 3.12
C PRO A 175 10.42 -11.27 3.18
N SER A 176 9.27 -11.96 3.16
CA SER A 176 9.22 -13.42 3.11
C SER A 176 9.62 -14.01 1.75
N GLY A 177 9.78 -13.18 0.72
CA GLY A 177 10.10 -13.59 -0.65
C GLY A 177 8.88 -13.89 -1.52
N ARG A 178 7.64 -13.68 -1.02
CA ARG A 178 6.42 -13.87 -1.82
C ARG A 178 6.15 -12.69 -2.74
N CYS A 179 5.64 -13.00 -3.95
CA CYS A 179 5.14 -12.01 -4.90
C CYS A 179 3.64 -11.82 -4.71
N VAL A 180 3.20 -10.57 -4.52
CA VAL A 180 1.77 -10.27 -4.31
C VAL A 180 0.97 -10.19 -5.60
N GLN A 181 1.59 -10.32 -6.78
CA GLN A 181 0.91 -10.21 -8.08
C GLN A 181 -0.22 -11.23 -8.22
N ALA A 182 -1.45 -10.75 -8.39
CA ALA A 182 -2.65 -11.58 -8.50
C ALA A 182 -3.08 -11.85 -9.94
N ILE A 183 -2.78 -10.92 -10.86
CA ILE A 183 -3.23 -11.00 -12.26
C ILE A 183 -2.12 -11.62 -13.11
N ASP A 184 -2.48 -12.68 -13.88
CA ASP A 184 -1.60 -13.26 -14.89
C ASP A 184 -1.77 -12.52 -16.21
N TYR A 185 -0.79 -11.66 -16.54
CA TYR A 185 -0.76 -10.95 -17.81
C TYR A 185 -0.09 -11.76 -18.95
N ALA A 186 0.55 -12.87 -18.62
CA ALA A 186 1.23 -13.71 -19.63
C ALA A 186 0.22 -14.53 -20.44
N THR A 187 -0.88 -14.93 -19.81
CA THR A 187 -1.93 -15.75 -20.42
C THR A 187 -3.18 -14.90 -20.65
N ARG A 188 -3.33 -14.40 -21.88
CA ARG A 188 -4.53 -13.67 -22.31
C ARG A 188 -5.52 -14.61 -22.98
N ARG A 189 -6.80 -14.43 -22.72
CA ARG A 189 -7.88 -15.10 -23.43
C ARG A 189 -8.08 -14.47 -24.80
N GLU A 190 -8.84 -15.13 -25.67
CA GLU A 190 -9.15 -14.65 -27.04
C GLU A 190 -9.85 -13.27 -27.04
N ASP A 191 -10.65 -12.97 -26.01
CA ASP A 191 -11.31 -11.67 -25.81
C ASP A 191 -10.39 -10.57 -25.22
N GLY A 192 -9.08 -10.88 -25.04
CA GLY A 192 -8.10 -9.97 -24.46
C GLY A 192 -8.15 -9.86 -22.94
N SER A 193 -9.09 -10.53 -22.26
CA SER A 193 -9.18 -10.54 -20.80
C SER A 193 -8.01 -11.34 -20.19
N VAL A 194 -7.70 -11.00 -18.93
CA VAL A 194 -6.66 -11.66 -18.11
C VAL A 194 -7.32 -12.40 -16.95
N SER A 195 -6.70 -13.45 -16.46
CA SER A 195 -7.19 -14.21 -15.32
C SER A 195 -6.38 -13.91 -14.06
N HIS A 196 -6.99 -14.17 -12.92
CA HIS A 196 -6.25 -14.22 -11.65
C HIS A 196 -5.44 -15.53 -11.58
N ILE A 197 -4.33 -15.48 -10.85
CA ILE A 197 -3.55 -16.69 -10.53
C ILE A 197 -4.44 -17.58 -9.64
N PRO A 198 -4.73 -18.82 -10.06
CA PRO A 198 -5.53 -19.74 -9.26
C PRO A 198 -4.85 -20.05 -7.93
N ASP A 199 -5.62 -20.21 -6.86
CA ASP A 199 -5.09 -20.56 -5.53
C ASP A 199 -4.28 -21.88 -5.53
N SER A 200 -4.56 -22.78 -6.46
CA SER A 200 -3.82 -24.04 -6.67
C SER A 200 -2.37 -23.82 -7.17
N LEU A 201 -2.06 -22.66 -7.77
CA LEU A 201 -0.73 -22.30 -8.24
C LEU A 201 0.01 -21.37 -7.29
N THR A 202 -0.58 -21.05 -6.14
CA THR A 202 0.07 -20.22 -5.11
C THR A 202 1.01 -21.04 -4.23
N HIS A 203 2.09 -20.42 -3.77
CA HIS A 203 3.06 -21.03 -2.87
C HIS A 203 2.93 -20.49 -1.46
N THR A 204 3.38 -21.27 -0.50
CA THR A 204 3.39 -20.88 0.92
C THR A 204 4.77 -20.37 1.33
N PHE A 205 4.77 -19.30 2.12
CA PHE A 205 5.94 -18.66 2.69
C PHE A 205 5.77 -18.53 4.21
N LYS A 206 6.84 -18.12 4.89
CA LYS A 206 6.83 -17.93 6.34
C LYS A 206 7.15 -16.49 6.69
N THR A 207 6.41 -15.95 7.64
CA THR A 207 6.75 -14.69 8.31
C THR A 207 7.95 -14.87 9.24
N ALA A 208 8.47 -13.79 9.79
CA ALA A 208 9.60 -13.82 10.73
C ALA A 208 9.36 -14.75 11.94
N SER A 209 8.12 -14.82 12.46
CA SER A 209 7.73 -15.73 13.55
C SER A 209 7.28 -17.12 13.10
N GLY A 210 7.31 -17.39 11.78
CA GLY A 210 6.96 -18.71 11.22
C GLY A 210 5.47 -18.89 10.88
N ARG A 211 4.64 -17.84 10.93
CA ARG A 211 3.24 -17.89 10.43
C ARG A 211 3.24 -18.16 8.93
N THR A 212 2.23 -18.86 8.45
CA THR A 212 2.09 -19.18 7.01
C THR A 212 1.38 -18.06 6.29
N VAL A 213 1.99 -17.59 5.19
CA VAL A 213 1.41 -16.63 4.24
C VAL A 213 1.53 -17.17 2.82
N ARG A 214 0.77 -16.61 1.86
CA ARG A 214 0.75 -17.08 0.46
C ARG A 214 1.07 -15.96 -0.52
N ASP A 215 1.55 -16.33 -1.71
CA ASP A 215 1.72 -15.45 -2.85
C ASP A 215 0.50 -15.46 -3.80
N GLY A 216 0.61 -14.79 -4.94
CA GLY A 216 -0.28 -14.93 -6.10
C GLY A 216 -1.68 -14.32 -5.96
N GLY A 217 -1.99 -13.65 -4.86
CA GLY A 217 -3.35 -13.15 -4.63
C GLY A 217 -3.46 -11.86 -3.83
N GLY A 218 -2.46 -10.99 -3.88
CA GLY A 218 -2.38 -9.83 -2.98
C GLY A 218 -2.00 -10.22 -1.56
N ILE A 219 -2.27 -9.34 -0.62
CA ILE A 219 -2.10 -9.59 0.81
C ILE A 219 -3.42 -10.13 1.37
N THR A 220 -3.38 -11.38 1.86
CA THR A 220 -4.49 -11.95 2.63
C THR A 220 -4.38 -11.42 4.07
N PRO A 221 -5.40 -10.78 4.62
CA PRO A 221 -5.35 -10.25 5.99
C PRO A 221 -5.23 -11.38 7.03
N ASP A 222 -4.65 -11.06 8.18
CA ASP A 222 -4.56 -11.97 9.33
C ASP A 222 -5.96 -12.19 9.95
N ILE A 223 -6.79 -11.14 9.90
CA ILE A 223 -8.19 -11.17 10.34
C ILE A 223 -9.06 -10.68 9.18
N GLU A 224 -9.82 -11.61 8.60
CA GLU A 224 -10.69 -11.30 7.48
C GLU A 224 -12.02 -10.71 7.96
N ILE A 225 -12.39 -9.57 7.39
CA ILE A 225 -13.70 -8.93 7.56
C ILE A 225 -14.41 -9.00 6.21
N LYS A 226 -15.53 -9.71 6.17
CA LYS A 226 -16.37 -9.76 4.96
C LYS A 226 -16.92 -8.36 4.66
N PRO A 227 -16.84 -7.89 3.40
CA PRO A 227 -17.46 -6.64 3.01
C PRO A 227 -18.96 -6.66 3.35
N LYS A 228 -19.49 -5.52 3.79
CA LYS A 228 -20.92 -5.39 4.01
C LYS A 228 -21.63 -5.47 2.66
N GLU A 229 -22.48 -6.48 2.49
CA GLU A 229 -23.35 -6.56 1.30
C GLU A 229 -24.39 -5.44 1.36
N TYR A 230 -24.35 -4.54 0.38
CA TYR A 230 -25.41 -3.54 0.23
C TYR A 230 -26.64 -4.19 -0.40
N SER A 231 -27.81 -3.88 0.12
CA SER A 231 -29.07 -4.35 -0.49
C SER A 231 -29.22 -3.75 -1.91
N ARG A 232 -29.99 -4.43 -2.78
CA ARG A 232 -30.30 -3.88 -4.13
C ARG A 232 -30.91 -2.49 -4.07
N ILE A 233 -31.68 -2.21 -3.03
CA ILE A 233 -32.30 -0.89 -2.77
C ILE A 233 -31.23 0.15 -2.49
N SER A 234 -30.24 -0.14 -1.62
CA SER A 234 -29.12 0.76 -1.33
C SER A 234 -28.32 1.08 -2.60
N PHE A 235 -28.08 0.07 -3.45
CA PHE A 235 -27.37 0.24 -4.72
C PHE A 235 -28.16 1.12 -5.71
N SER A 236 -29.49 0.95 -5.78
CA SER A 236 -30.38 1.76 -6.62
C SER A 236 -30.45 3.21 -6.14
N LEU A 237 -30.53 3.44 -4.84
CA LEU A 237 -30.57 4.81 -4.26
C LEU A 237 -29.26 5.59 -4.51
N VAL A 238 -28.10 4.94 -4.40
CA VAL A 238 -26.81 5.59 -4.70
C VAL A 238 -26.66 5.90 -6.20
N ARG A 239 -27.27 5.10 -7.07
CA ARG A 239 -27.18 5.26 -8.52
C ARG A 239 -28.20 6.27 -9.10
N SER A 240 -29.25 6.54 -8.37
CA SER A 240 -30.35 7.45 -8.78
C SER A 240 -30.21 8.87 -8.22
N GLY A 241 -29.27 9.14 -7.34
CA GLY A 241 -28.99 10.44 -6.74
C GLY A 241 -27.94 11.19 -7.42
#